data_a5759bb7009b22b72c744951d3721d11
#
_entry.id   a5759bb7009b22b72c744951d3721d11
#
_cell.length_a   1.000
_cell.length_b   1.000
_cell.length_c   1.000
_cell.angle_alpha   90.00
_cell.angle_beta   90.00
_cell.angle_gamma   90.00
#
_symmetry.space_group_name_H-M   'P 1'
#
loop_
_entity.id
_entity.type
_entity.pdbx_description
1 polymer ?
#
loop_
_entity_poly.entity_id
_entity_poly.type
_entity_poly.pdbx_seq_one_letter_code
_entity_poly.pdbx_strand_id
1 'polypeptide(L)'
;MKTLLYQIPTEVQIRKQLKKIIFGHNVFCPNCRSQRVFKTENRYRCKRCKLPFTLISGTWLKGMKLPLRVFWSLLWCWTQKVPVLQSQKMCGLSEECVRRWFGTFRAQLPAIMPNLDGLIQMDEAYFKSLSLVMAKEIGSRKIAHFFVKGNSVSRPDVADFIFQYVKPDSQLNTDGAAIYRGIENWWPVKHERDIHKKFQFGKTSEIEGMFGCLRTFIRRMYHHVTPEYLPEIVAEFVARFTYPRMFDSPDSYLQKTIRVVPLD
;
A
#
# COMPACT_ATOMS: atom_id res chain seq x y z
N MET A 1 3.90 28.04 4.08
CA MET A 1 4.65 27.54 2.89
C MET A 1 6.18 27.53 3.06
N LYS A 2 6.79 28.50 3.75
CA LYS A 2 8.25 28.49 4.01
C LYS A 2 8.75 27.28 4.82
N THR A 3 8.00 26.78 5.78
CA THR A 3 8.38 25.68 6.68
C THR A 3 8.56 24.33 5.96
N LEU A 4 7.81 24.06 4.91
CA LEU A 4 7.89 22.82 4.14
C LEU A 4 9.17 22.72 3.29
N LEU A 5 9.61 23.83 2.71
CA LEU A 5 10.83 23.88 1.89
C LEU A 5 12.11 23.62 2.70
N TYR A 6 12.10 23.93 4.00
CA TYR A 6 13.24 23.64 4.90
C TYR A 6 13.30 22.17 5.34
N GLN A 7 12.23 21.41 5.19
CA GLN A 7 12.19 19.98 5.56
C GLN A 7 12.65 19.05 4.43
N ILE A 8 12.76 19.56 3.20
CA ILE A 8 13.25 18.74 2.07
C ILE A 8 14.78 18.75 2.09
N PRO A 9 15.42 17.59 2.30
CA PRO A 9 16.86 17.50 2.36
C PRO A 9 17.52 17.98 1.05
N THR A 10 18.76 18.41 1.14
CA THR A 10 19.59 18.72 -0.03
C THR A 10 19.87 17.45 -0.83
N GLU A 11 20.24 17.59 -2.09
CA GLU A 11 20.56 16.44 -2.95
C GLU A 11 21.68 15.58 -2.37
N VAL A 12 22.68 16.22 -1.74
CA VAL A 12 23.78 15.53 -1.06
C VAL A 12 23.28 14.70 0.13
N GLN A 13 22.37 15.27 0.92
CA GLN A 13 21.78 14.57 2.06
C GLN A 13 20.94 13.39 1.61
N ILE A 14 20.08 13.58 0.57
CA ILE A 14 19.26 12.50 0.01
C ILE A 14 20.14 11.38 -0.53
N ARG A 15 21.21 11.71 -1.25
CA ARG A 15 22.17 10.72 -1.76
C ARG A 15 22.84 9.93 -0.62
N LYS A 16 23.19 10.59 0.49
CA LYS A 16 23.74 9.94 1.67
C LYS A 16 22.71 9.01 2.34
N GLN A 17 21.47 9.45 2.49
CA GLN A 17 20.37 8.65 3.03
C GLN A 17 20.08 7.42 2.16
N LEU A 18 19.92 7.60 0.84
CA LEU A 18 19.73 6.49 -0.08
C LEU A 18 20.88 5.47 -0.03
N LYS A 19 22.14 5.96 0.04
CA LYS A 19 23.29 5.07 0.18
C LYS A 19 23.19 4.22 1.45
N LYS A 20 22.80 4.83 2.57
CA LYS A 20 22.61 4.12 3.84
C LYS A 20 21.47 3.10 3.76
N ILE A 21 20.35 3.46 3.15
CA ILE A 21 19.18 2.57 2.99
C ILE A 21 19.51 1.39 2.10
N ILE A 22 20.21 1.63 0.97
CA ILE A 22 20.47 0.61 -0.05
C ILE A 22 21.61 -0.33 0.38
N PHE A 23 22.69 0.21 0.91
CA PHE A 23 23.92 -0.54 1.16
C PHE A 23 24.29 -0.70 2.64
N GLY A 24 23.60 0.01 3.54
CA GLY A 24 23.99 0.04 4.95
C GLY A 24 25.33 0.76 5.14
N HIS A 25 26.25 0.09 5.80
CA HIS A 25 27.59 0.65 6.10
C HIS A 25 28.53 0.64 4.88
N ASN A 26 28.54 -0.45 4.12
CA ASN A 26 29.50 -0.67 3.05
C ASN A 26 28.80 -0.90 1.70
N VAL A 27 29.26 -0.16 0.67
CA VAL A 27 28.78 -0.37 -0.69
C VAL A 27 29.23 -1.75 -1.18
N PHE A 28 28.33 -2.49 -1.76
CA PHE A 28 28.60 -3.78 -2.39
C PHE A 28 28.06 -3.82 -3.82
N CYS A 29 28.62 -4.71 -4.61
CA CYS A 29 28.16 -4.95 -5.97
C CYS A 29 26.77 -5.58 -5.98
N PRO A 30 25.75 -5.00 -6.67
CA PRO A 30 24.42 -5.58 -6.71
C PRO A 30 24.40 -6.98 -7.33
N ASN A 31 25.30 -7.29 -8.28
CA ASN A 31 25.34 -8.58 -8.94
C ASN A 31 26.03 -9.68 -8.11
N CYS A 32 27.31 -9.49 -7.74
CA CYS A 32 28.09 -10.54 -7.08
C CYS A 32 28.27 -10.36 -5.57
N ARG A 33 27.61 -9.34 -4.96
CA ARG A 33 27.65 -8.99 -3.53
C ARG A 33 29.04 -8.65 -2.97
N SER A 34 30.09 -8.62 -3.80
CA SER A 34 31.43 -8.27 -3.38
C SER A 34 31.50 -6.83 -2.86
N GLN A 35 32.15 -6.62 -1.72
CA GLN A 35 32.46 -5.30 -1.17
C GLN A 35 33.70 -4.67 -1.81
N ARG A 36 34.42 -5.40 -2.67
CA ARG A 36 35.59 -4.87 -3.41
C ARG A 36 35.11 -3.98 -4.55
N VAL A 37 34.63 -2.79 -4.21
CA VAL A 37 34.15 -1.78 -5.15
C VAL A 37 34.95 -0.49 -5.02
N PHE A 38 35.11 0.25 -6.11
CA PHE A 38 35.67 1.59 -6.08
C PHE A 38 34.72 2.57 -6.74
N LYS A 39 34.79 3.81 -6.30
CA LYS A 39 33.92 4.89 -6.79
C LYS A 39 34.69 5.66 -7.88
N THR A 40 34.03 5.91 -8.98
CA THR A 40 34.44 6.81 -10.06
C THR A 40 33.37 7.87 -10.22
N GLU A 41 33.60 9.10 -9.84
CA GLU A 41 32.64 10.21 -9.91
C GLU A 41 31.25 9.82 -9.33
N ASN A 42 30.25 9.62 -10.21
CA ASN A 42 28.88 9.27 -9.83
C ASN A 42 28.55 7.78 -9.94
N ARG A 43 29.54 6.92 -10.25
CA ARG A 43 29.39 5.48 -10.46
C ARG A 43 30.27 4.69 -9.52
N TYR A 44 29.98 3.41 -9.41
CA TYR A 44 30.81 2.41 -8.75
C TYR A 44 31.22 1.34 -9.76
N ARG A 45 32.35 0.72 -9.55
CA ARG A 45 32.78 -0.44 -10.34
C ARG A 45 33.25 -1.56 -9.41
N CYS A 46 32.75 -2.75 -9.65
CA CYS A 46 33.16 -3.93 -8.91
C CYS A 46 34.55 -4.41 -9.36
N LYS A 47 35.47 -4.67 -8.42
CA LYS A 47 36.79 -5.25 -8.73
C LYS A 47 36.70 -6.73 -9.10
N ARG A 48 35.65 -7.46 -8.62
CA ARG A 48 35.47 -8.90 -8.87
C ARG A 48 34.84 -9.17 -10.23
N CYS A 49 33.63 -8.71 -10.49
CA CYS A 49 32.89 -8.98 -11.74
C CYS A 49 32.99 -7.85 -12.77
N LYS A 50 33.75 -6.78 -12.47
CA LYS A 50 33.98 -5.61 -13.35
C LYS A 50 32.72 -4.78 -13.69
N LEU A 51 31.54 -5.15 -13.15
CA LEU A 51 30.29 -4.47 -13.41
C LEU A 51 30.34 -3.00 -12.96
N PRO A 52 30.00 -2.02 -13.84
CA PRO A 52 29.73 -0.66 -13.46
C PRO A 52 28.28 -0.53 -12.95
N PHE A 53 28.07 0.22 -11.88
CA PHE A 53 26.74 0.45 -11.33
C PHE A 53 26.64 1.83 -10.68
N THR A 54 25.42 2.33 -10.55
CA THR A 54 25.11 3.57 -9.84
C THR A 54 24.55 3.26 -8.45
N LEU A 55 24.27 4.29 -7.67
CA LEU A 55 23.62 4.17 -6.36
C LEU A 55 22.33 3.35 -6.40
N ILE A 56 21.55 3.49 -7.47
CA ILE A 56 20.19 2.94 -7.59
C ILE A 56 20.07 1.77 -8.57
N SER A 57 21.17 1.32 -9.18
CA SER A 57 21.13 0.35 -10.29
C SER A 57 20.50 -1.00 -9.93
N GLY A 58 20.66 -1.49 -8.72
CA GLY A 58 20.09 -2.76 -8.27
C GLY A 58 18.77 -2.60 -7.51
N THR A 59 18.04 -1.52 -7.71
CA THR A 59 16.79 -1.25 -7.01
C THR A 59 15.65 -0.95 -7.99
N TRP A 60 14.42 -0.89 -7.50
CA TRP A 60 13.27 -0.45 -8.30
C TRP A 60 13.38 1.00 -8.80
N LEU A 61 14.35 1.78 -8.29
CA LEU A 61 14.68 3.12 -8.80
C LEU A 61 15.59 3.09 -10.05
N LYS A 62 16.00 1.91 -10.53
CA LYS A 62 16.84 1.78 -11.74
C LYS A 62 16.24 2.57 -12.90
N GLY A 63 17.06 3.42 -13.52
CA GLY A 63 16.62 4.24 -14.65
C GLY A 63 15.83 5.50 -14.30
N MET A 64 15.66 5.82 -13.03
CA MET A 64 15.03 7.08 -12.60
C MET A 64 15.74 8.29 -13.21
N LYS A 65 14.95 9.15 -13.89
CA LYS A 65 15.45 10.39 -14.51
C LYS A 65 15.15 11.65 -13.69
N LEU A 66 14.30 11.54 -12.66
CA LEU A 66 13.97 12.68 -11.81
C LEU A 66 15.22 13.09 -10.98
N PRO A 67 15.46 14.40 -10.82
CA PRO A 67 16.40 14.88 -9.80
C PRO A 67 16.02 14.32 -8.43
N LEU A 68 17.01 13.91 -7.63
CA LEU A 68 16.73 13.24 -6.34
C LEU A 68 15.85 14.08 -5.41
N ARG A 69 16.02 15.40 -5.44
CA ARG A 69 15.22 16.31 -4.62
C ARG A 69 13.75 16.34 -5.05
N VAL A 70 13.50 16.33 -6.35
CA VAL A 70 12.13 16.27 -6.90
C VAL A 70 11.48 14.92 -6.57
N PHE A 71 12.21 13.82 -6.77
CA PHE A 71 11.78 12.49 -6.38
C PHE A 71 11.41 12.42 -4.89
N TRP A 72 12.27 12.96 -4.03
CA TRP A 72 12.05 12.98 -2.58
C TRP A 72 10.81 13.79 -2.19
N SER A 73 10.64 14.97 -2.80
CA SER A 73 9.45 15.81 -2.59
C SER A 73 8.18 15.09 -3.03
N LEU A 74 8.22 14.42 -4.16
CA LEU A 74 7.08 13.67 -4.69
C LEU A 74 6.73 12.46 -3.79
N LEU A 75 7.74 11.72 -3.33
CA LEU A 75 7.54 10.64 -2.38
C LEU A 75 7.00 11.14 -1.04
N TRP A 76 7.48 12.30 -0.57
CA TRP A 76 6.92 12.96 0.62
C TRP A 76 5.45 13.32 0.40
N CYS A 77 5.09 13.93 -0.73
CA CYS A 77 3.70 14.24 -1.06
C CYS A 77 2.82 12.98 -0.97
N TRP A 78 3.27 11.89 -1.54
CA TRP A 78 2.52 10.63 -1.50
C TRP A 78 2.41 10.06 -0.09
N THR A 79 3.50 10.00 0.67
CA THR A 79 3.45 9.50 2.06
C THR A 79 2.52 10.33 2.93
N GLN A 80 2.49 11.66 2.76
CA GLN A 80 1.65 12.58 3.53
C GLN A 80 0.22 12.75 2.97
N LYS A 81 -0.18 11.93 2.01
CA LYS A 81 -1.51 12.00 1.37
C LYS A 81 -1.82 13.36 0.73
N VAL A 82 -0.81 14.00 0.14
CA VAL A 82 -1.04 15.22 -0.65
C VAL A 82 -1.72 14.83 -1.97
N PRO A 83 -2.86 15.46 -2.32
CA PRO A 83 -3.59 15.15 -3.56
C PRO A 83 -2.72 15.25 -4.81
N VAL A 84 -3.03 14.45 -5.84
CA VAL A 84 -2.28 14.42 -7.10
C VAL A 84 -2.09 15.82 -7.69
N LEU A 85 -3.16 16.60 -7.82
CA LEU A 85 -3.11 17.95 -8.41
C LEU A 85 -2.27 18.94 -7.56
N GLN A 86 -2.29 18.80 -6.25
CA GLN A 86 -1.45 19.62 -5.40
C GLN A 86 0.02 19.17 -5.47
N SER A 87 0.28 17.87 -5.53
CA SER A 87 1.63 17.32 -5.70
C SER A 87 2.26 17.74 -7.02
N GLN A 88 1.47 17.81 -8.09
CA GLN A 88 1.87 18.35 -9.39
C GLN A 88 2.43 19.78 -9.25
N LYS A 89 1.66 20.65 -8.62
CA LYS A 89 2.06 22.06 -8.40
C LYS A 89 3.30 22.18 -7.50
N MET A 90 3.36 21.39 -6.44
CA MET A 90 4.47 21.43 -5.48
C MET A 90 5.80 20.92 -6.05
N CYS A 91 5.74 19.92 -6.92
CA CYS A 91 6.93 19.27 -7.50
C CYS A 91 7.31 19.80 -8.88
N GLY A 92 6.47 20.65 -9.51
CA GLY A 92 6.73 21.13 -10.88
C GLY A 92 6.68 20.02 -11.94
N LEU A 93 5.79 19.02 -11.76
CA LEU A 93 5.64 17.87 -12.64
C LEU A 93 4.31 17.92 -13.38
N SER A 94 4.14 17.12 -14.44
CA SER A 94 2.83 16.90 -15.05
C SER A 94 1.98 15.98 -14.17
N GLU A 95 0.66 16.08 -14.28
CA GLU A 95 -0.26 15.20 -13.56
C GLU A 95 -0.01 13.73 -13.88
N GLU A 96 0.19 13.42 -15.14
CA GLU A 96 0.51 12.07 -15.62
C GLU A 96 1.79 11.53 -14.95
N CYS A 97 2.83 12.36 -14.85
CA CYS A 97 4.07 11.99 -14.18
C CYS A 97 3.83 11.68 -12.69
N VAL A 98 3.03 12.50 -11.99
CA VAL A 98 2.68 12.27 -10.59
C VAL A 98 1.89 10.96 -10.43
N ARG A 99 0.86 10.73 -11.25
CA ARG A 99 0.05 9.51 -11.23
C ARG A 99 0.89 8.26 -11.47
N ARG A 100 1.78 8.29 -12.45
CA ARG A 100 2.71 7.20 -12.75
C ARG A 100 3.62 6.89 -11.56
N TRP A 101 4.19 7.91 -10.93
CA TRP A 101 5.05 7.70 -9.75
C TRP A 101 4.27 7.21 -8.54
N PHE A 102 3.06 7.71 -8.31
CA PHE A 102 2.18 7.19 -7.25
C PHE A 102 1.84 5.72 -7.49
N GLY A 103 1.61 5.32 -8.76
CA GLY A 103 1.48 3.91 -9.17
C GLY A 103 2.75 3.10 -8.88
N THR A 104 3.92 3.65 -9.24
CA THR A 104 5.21 3.02 -8.93
C THR A 104 5.39 2.81 -7.43
N PHE A 105 5.04 3.79 -6.60
CA PHE A 105 5.12 3.66 -5.14
C PHE A 105 4.14 2.59 -4.62
N ARG A 106 2.91 2.53 -5.12
CA ARG A 106 1.95 1.47 -4.76
C ARG A 106 2.48 0.08 -5.10
N ALA A 107 3.07 -0.07 -6.27
CA ALA A 107 3.63 -1.35 -6.72
C ALA A 107 4.76 -1.89 -5.83
N GLN A 108 5.37 -1.05 -4.99
CA GLN A 108 6.39 -1.48 -4.03
C GLN A 108 5.82 -1.82 -2.64
N LEU A 109 4.52 -1.66 -2.42
CA LEU A 109 3.91 -2.01 -1.14
C LEU A 109 4.01 -3.51 -0.89
N PRO A 110 4.24 -3.93 0.35
CA PRO A 110 4.25 -5.35 0.67
C PRO A 110 2.85 -5.95 0.44
N ALA A 111 2.82 -7.18 -0.07
CA ALA A 111 1.58 -7.93 -0.12
C ALA A 111 1.04 -8.14 1.31
N ILE A 112 -0.24 -7.85 1.50
CA ILE A 112 -0.92 -8.02 2.78
C ILE A 112 -1.87 -9.20 2.65
N MET A 113 -1.50 -10.30 3.29
CA MET A 113 -2.30 -11.54 3.39
C MET A 113 -2.60 -11.77 4.88
N PRO A 114 -3.56 -11.05 5.46
CA PRO A 114 -3.86 -11.18 6.86
C PRO A 114 -4.58 -12.50 7.12
N ASN A 115 -4.33 -13.07 8.28
CA ASN A 115 -5.13 -14.15 8.83
C ASN A 115 -5.90 -13.54 10.01
N LEU A 116 -7.20 -13.30 9.80
CA LEU A 116 -8.08 -12.63 10.76
C LEU A 116 -8.53 -13.61 11.83
N ASP A 117 -8.57 -13.14 13.09
CA ASP A 117 -8.86 -13.94 14.27
C ASP A 117 -9.72 -13.14 15.27
N GLY A 118 -10.39 -13.84 16.17
CA GLY A 118 -11.22 -13.21 17.20
C GLY A 118 -12.48 -12.55 16.66
N LEU A 119 -12.73 -11.29 17.03
CA LEU A 119 -13.91 -10.56 16.57
C LEU A 119 -13.64 -9.87 15.23
N ILE A 120 -14.40 -10.22 14.21
CA ILE A 120 -14.24 -9.75 12.83
C ILE A 120 -15.54 -9.10 12.37
N GLN A 121 -15.45 -7.93 11.77
CA GLN A 121 -16.55 -7.31 11.04
C GLN A 121 -16.29 -7.40 9.54
N MET A 122 -17.28 -7.80 8.77
CA MET A 122 -17.21 -8.00 7.33
C MET A 122 -18.43 -7.37 6.64
N ASP A 123 -18.19 -6.73 5.49
CA ASP A 123 -19.21 -6.06 4.70
C ASP A 123 -18.72 -5.90 3.25
N GLU A 124 -19.60 -5.51 2.33
CA GLU A 124 -19.30 -5.28 0.93
C GLU A 124 -19.62 -3.85 0.47
N ALA A 125 -18.90 -3.41 -0.54
CA ALA A 125 -19.16 -2.15 -1.22
C ALA A 125 -19.09 -2.32 -2.74
N TYR A 126 -19.98 -1.62 -3.45
CA TYR A 126 -20.15 -1.73 -4.88
C TYR A 126 -19.56 -0.52 -5.62
N PHE A 127 -18.74 -0.78 -6.66
CA PHE A 127 -18.05 0.22 -7.48
C PHE A 127 -18.25 -0.09 -8.97
N LYS A 128 -19.26 0.49 -9.60
CA LYS A 128 -19.57 0.27 -11.03
C LYS A 128 -19.51 -1.22 -11.47
N SER A 129 -18.35 -1.67 -11.96
CA SER A 129 -18.11 -3.03 -12.47
C SER A 129 -17.32 -3.92 -11.50
N LEU A 130 -17.07 -3.47 -10.28
CA LEU A 130 -16.35 -4.22 -9.25
C LEU A 130 -17.11 -4.15 -7.92
N SER A 131 -17.13 -5.26 -7.22
CA SER A 131 -17.57 -5.34 -5.83
C SER A 131 -16.36 -5.60 -4.95
N LEU A 132 -16.29 -4.93 -3.81
CA LEU A 132 -15.22 -5.07 -2.82
C LEU A 132 -15.80 -5.71 -1.57
N VAL A 133 -15.32 -6.88 -1.23
CA VAL A 133 -15.54 -7.50 0.09
C VAL A 133 -14.38 -7.10 0.98
N MET A 134 -14.67 -6.63 2.18
CA MET A 134 -13.66 -6.22 3.15
C MET A 134 -14.02 -6.73 4.54
N ALA A 135 -13.01 -7.20 5.28
CA ALA A 135 -13.17 -7.58 6.68
C ALA A 135 -12.06 -6.99 7.54
N LYS A 136 -12.40 -6.63 8.75
CA LYS A 136 -11.52 -6.05 9.74
C LYS A 136 -11.55 -6.83 11.05
N GLU A 137 -10.40 -7.20 11.57
CA GLU A 137 -10.23 -7.74 12.92
C GLU A 137 -10.32 -6.59 13.94
N ILE A 138 -11.27 -6.65 14.85
CA ILE A 138 -11.52 -5.59 15.85
C ILE A 138 -10.40 -5.60 16.89
N GLY A 139 -10.01 -4.41 17.32
CA GLY A 139 -8.87 -4.24 18.26
C GLY A 139 -7.50 -4.35 17.60
N SER A 140 -7.42 -4.64 16.31
CA SER A 140 -6.16 -4.74 15.56
C SER A 140 -6.12 -3.85 14.30
N ARG A 141 -4.99 -3.90 13.58
CA ARG A 141 -4.82 -3.21 12.30
C ARG A 141 -4.89 -4.18 11.10
N LYS A 142 -5.39 -5.39 11.30
CA LYS A 142 -5.52 -6.35 10.22
C LYS A 142 -6.81 -6.09 9.44
N ILE A 143 -6.67 -5.97 8.13
CA ILE A 143 -7.77 -5.84 7.17
C ILE A 143 -7.50 -6.79 6.03
N ALA A 144 -8.49 -7.61 5.69
CA ALA A 144 -8.55 -8.38 4.46
C ALA A 144 -9.43 -7.67 3.45
N HIS A 145 -9.11 -7.81 2.16
CA HIS A 145 -9.95 -7.32 1.09
C HIS A 145 -9.84 -8.22 -0.14
N PHE A 146 -10.92 -8.27 -0.90
CA PHE A 146 -11.08 -9.14 -2.06
C PHE A 146 -11.98 -8.46 -3.09
N PHE A 147 -11.64 -8.54 -4.38
CA PHE A 147 -12.45 -7.96 -5.44
C PHE A 147 -13.18 -9.04 -6.23
N VAL A 148 -14.48 -8.82 -6.44
CA VAL A 148 -15.33 -9.60 -7.31
C VAL A 148 -15.68 -8.80 -8.54
N LYS A 149 -15.62 -9.41 -9.73
CA LYS A 149 -16.07 -8.77 -10.97
C LYS A 149 -17.59 -8.66 -10.98
N GLY A 150 -18.10 -7.50 -11.37
CA GLY A 150 -19.54 -7.23 -11.42
C GLY A 150 -20.05 -6.40 -10.23
N ASN A 151 -21.37 -6.21 -10.21
CA ASN A 151 -22.07 -5.37 -9.24
C ASN A 151 -22.78 -6.20 -8.16
N SER A 152 -22.38 -7.44 -7.96
CA SER A 152 -22.95 -8.32 -6.95
C SER A 152 -21.87 -9.23 -6.37
N VAL A 153 -22.03 -9.55 -5.10
CA VAL A 153 -21.26 -10.58 -4.39
C VAL A 153 -22.14 -11.79 -4.21
N SER A 154 -21.61 -12.97 -4.52
CA SER A 154 -22.34 -14.24 -4.36
C SER A 154 -21.91 -14.97 -3.08
N ARG A 155 -22.65 -16.00 -2.69
CA ARG A 155 -22.26 -16.88 -1.57
C ARG A 155 -20.92 -17.59 -1.79
N PRO A 156 -20.61 -18.13 -2.98
CA PRO A 156 -19.27 -18.63 -3.28
C PRO A 156 -18.15 -17.61 -3.06
N ASP A 157 -18.35 -16.35 -3.49
CA ASP A 157 -17.34 -15.30 -3.27
C ASP A 157 -17.10 -15.03 -1.79
N VAL A 158 -18.18 -15.02 -0.99
CA VAL A 158 -18.09 -14.91 0.48
C VAL A 158 -17.35 -16.12 1.07
N ALA A 159 -17.63 -17.32 0.58
CA ALA A 159 -16.95 -18.53 1.02
C ALA A 159 -15.46 -18.49 0.74
N ASP A 160 -15.08 -18.14 -0.49
CA ASP A 160 -13.68 -18.01 -0.90
C ASP A 160 -12.94 -16.97 -0.04
N PHE A 161 -13.60 -15.82 0.25
CA PHE A 161 -13.05 -14.82 1.14
C PHE A 161 -12.80 -15.37 2.55
N ILE A 162 -13.79 -16.05 3.11
CA ILE A 162 -13.69 -16.59 4.49
C ILE A 162 -12.63 -17.67 4.58
N PHE A 163 -12.59 -18.62 3.65
CA PHE A 163 -11.56 -19.66 3.59
C PHE A 163 -10.14 -19.08 3.50
N GLN A 164 -10.00 -17.98 2.79
CA GLN A 164 -8.68 -17.38 2.57
C GLN A 164 -8.20 -16.55 3.76
N TYR A 165 -9.10 -15.88 4.48
CA TYR A 165 -8.71 -14.83 5.41
C TYR A 165 -9.19 -15.02 6.85
N VAL A 166 -10.21 -15.84 7.12
CA VAL A 166 -10.82 -15.96 8.44
C VAL A 166 -10.43 -17.29 9.09
N LYS A 167 -9.86 -17.23 10.29
CA LYS A 167 -9.55 -18.43 11.06
C LYS A 167 -10.82 -19.11 11.59
N PRO A 168 -10.81 -20.45 11.72
CA PRO A 168 -11.79 -21.18 12.51
C PRO A 168 -11.91 -20.57 13.93
N ASP A 169 -13.08 -20.78 14.54
CA ASP A 169 -13.44 -20.35 15.89
C ASP A 169 -13.50 -18.83 16.12
N SER A 170 -13.38 -18.03 15.03
CA SER A 170 -13.59 -16.59 15.09
C SER A 170 -15.06 -16.22 15.23
N GLN A 171 -15.35 -15.05 15.78
CA GLN A 171 -16.68 -14.44 15.73
C GLN A 171 -16.76 -13.50 14.53
N LEU A 172 -17.68 -13.78 13.61
CA LEU A 172 -17.90 -13.00 12.40
C LEU A 172 -19.21 -12.21 12.51
N ASN A 173 -19.11 -10.91 12.46
CA ASN A 173 -20.23 -9.98 12.44
C ASN A 173 -20.43 -9.45 11.01
N THR A 174 -21.64 -9.57 10.49
CA THR A 174 -22.04 -9.05 9.17
C THR A 174 -23.36 -8.29 9.26
N ASP A 175 -23.76 -7.66 8.19
CA ASP A 175 -25.13 -7.19 8.03
C ASP A 175 -26.13 -8.37 7.85
N GLY A 176 -27.39 -8.04 7.66
CA GLY A 176 -28.46 -9.02 7.46
C GLY A 176 -28.59 -9.58 6.05
N ALA A 177 -27.65 -9.31 5.13
CA ALA A 177 -27.73 -9.72 3.73
C ALA A 177 -27.83 -11.25 3.57
N ALA A 178 -28.57 -11.67 2.55
CA ALA A 178 -28.82 -13.11 2.31
C ALA A 178 -27.57 -13.91 1.95
N ILE A 179 -26.54 -13.24 1.44
CA ILE A 179 -25.27 -13.87 1.05
C ILE A 179 -24.51 -14.45 2.25
N TYR A 180 -24.74 -13.90 3.46
CA TYR A 180 -24.09 -14.33 4.70
C TYR A 180 -24.85 -15.41 5.47
N ARG A 181 -26.04 -15.83 5.00
CA ARG A 181 -26.86 -16.82 5.74
C ARG A 181 -26.21 -18.20 5.70
N GLY A 182 -26.08 -18.82 6.87
CA GLY A 182 -25.62 -20.19 7.02
C GLY A 182 -24.11 -20.38 6.89
N ILE A 183 -23.33 -19.33 7.07
CA ILE A 183 -21.84 -19.42 7.10
C ILE A 183 -21.41 -20.45 8.13
N GLU A 184 -22.01 -20.45 9.29
CA GLU A 184 -21.75 -21.35 10.42
C GLU A 184 -21.94 -22.84 10.08
N ASN A 185 -22.67 -23.17 9.01
CA ASN A 185 -22.92 -24.55 8.59
C ASN A 185 -21.72 -25.16 7.81
N TRP A 186 -20.81 -24.35 7.27
CA TRP A 186 -19.72 -24.80 6.42
C TRP A 186 -18.35 -24.26 6.84
N TRP A 187 -18.31 -23.26 7.72
CA TRP A 187 -17.08 -22.76 8.35
C TRP A 187 -17.29 -22.62 9.85
N PRO A 188 -16.38 -23.13 10.69
CA PRO A 188 -16.56 -23.09 12.14
C PRO A 188 -16.32 -21.68 12.69
N VAL A 189 -17.33 -20.83 12.58
CA VAL A 189 -17.33 -19.46 13.13
C VAL A 189 -18.63 -19.23 13.92
N LYS A 190 -18.55 -18.35 14.91
CA LYS A 190 -19.75 -17.79 15.53
C LYS A 190 -20.24 -16.62 14.68
N HIS A 191 -21.29 -16.82 13.90
CA HIS A 191 -21.84 -15.79 13.04
C HIS A 191 -22.92 -14.97 13.74
N GLU A 192 -22.71 -13.65 13.83
CA GLU A 192 -23.69 -12.71 14.34
C GLU A 192 -24.07 -11.68 13.26
N ARG A 193 -25.35 -11.33 13.19
CA ARG A 193 -25.88 -10.43 12.16
C ARG A 193 -26.50 -9.19 12.79
N ASP A 194 -26.23 -8.01 12.21
CA ASP A 194 -27.00 -6.81 12.48
C ASP A 194 -28.31 -6.83 11.71
N ILE A 195 -29.42 -6.62 12.41
CA ILE A 195 -30.74 -6.53 11.79
C ILE A 195 -31.17 -5.08 11.79
N HIS A 196 -30.90 -4.36 10.70
CA HIS A 196 -31.21 -2.94 10.53
C HIS A 196 -32.67 -2.57 10.82
N LYS A 197 -33.63 -3.50 10.54
CA LYS A 197 -35.03 -3.31 10.89
C LYS A 197 -35.32 -3.19 12.39
N LYS A 198 -34.34 -3.53 13.24
CA LYS A 198 -34.42 -3.44 14.71
C LYS A 198 -33.54 -2.32 15.28
N PHE A 199 -33.07 -1.38 14.44
CA PHE A 199 -32.16 -0.28 14.84
C PHE A 199 -30.87 -0.76 15.52
N GLN A 200 -30.38 -1.94 15.16
CA GLN A 200 -29.10 -2.48 15.63
C GLN A 200 -28.03 -2.13 14.60
N PHE A 201 -27.12 -1.22 14.95
CA PHE A 201 -26.04 -0.72 14.07
C PHE A 201 -24.64 -0.90 14.69
N GLY A 202 -24.54 -1.64 15.80
CA GLY A 202 -23.30 -1.70 16.58
C GLY A 202 -22.28 -2.73 16.10
N LYS A 203 -22.76 -3.78 15.41
CA LYS A 203 -21.92 -4.95 15.08
C LYS A 203 -21.09 -4.79 13.81
N THR A 204 -21.45 -3.83 12.94
CA THR A 204 -20.79 -3.55 11.65
C THR A 204 -20.20 -2.13 11.57
N SER A 205 -20.32 -1.34 12.63
CA SER A 205 -19.99 0.10 12.62
C SER A 205 -18.54 0.42 12.25
N GLU A 206 -17.57 -0.42 12.63
CA GLU A 206 -16.17 -0.17 12.29
C GLU A 206 -15.86 -0.45 10.82
N ILE A 207 -16.45 -1.50 10.23
CA ILE A 207 -16.26 -1.79 8.82
C ILE A 207 -16.97 -0.78 7.93
N GLU A 208 -18.16 -0.30 8.31
CA GLU A 208 -18.87 0.79 7.64
C GLU A 208 -18.04 2.09 7.69
N GLY A 209 -17.47 2.41 8.85
CA GLY A 209 -16.54 3.53 9.02
C GLY A 209 -15.31 3.40 8.11
N MET A 210 -14.79 2.19 7.93
CA MET A 210 -13.67 1.93 7.00
C MET A 210 -14.05 2.22 5.55
N PHE A 211 -15.23 1.83 5.09
CA PHE A 211 -15.72 2.20 3.76
C PHE A 211 -15.91 3.70 3.59
N GLY A 212 -16.40 4.40 4.62
CA GLY A 212 -16.46 5.86 4.64
C GLY A 212 -15.09 6.51 4.49
N CYS A 213 -14.11 6.03 5.24
CA CYS A 213 -12.71 6.46 5.15
C CYS A 213 -12.11 6.18 3.77
N LEU A 214 -12.36 4.99 3.19
CA LEU A 214 -11.89 4.61 1.85
C LEU A 214 -12.46 5.55 0.77
N ARG A 215 -13.77 5.80 0.78
CA ARG A 215 -14.41 6.72 -0.18
C ARG A 215 -13.83 8.13 -0.06
N THR A 216 -13.60 8.60 1.15
CA THR A 216 -12.97 9.91 1.40
C THR A 216 -11.52 9.94 0.91
N PHE A 217 -10.74 8.89 1.15
CA PHE A 217 -9.38 8.75 0.67
C PHE A 217 -9.31 8.80 -0.85
N ILE A 218 -10.14 8.03 -1.55
CA ILE A 218 -10.22 8.02 -3.02
C ILE A 218 -10.53 9.42 -3.54
N ARG A 219 -11.60 10.05 -3.03
CA ARG A 219 -12.04 11.38 -3.48
C ARG A 219 -10.99 12.46 -3.25
N ARG A 220 -10.31 12.46 -2.10
CA ARG A 220 -9.33 13.49 -1.77
C ARG A 220 -8.02 13.33 -2.53
N MET A 221 -7.52 12.08 -2.64
CA MET A 221 -6.21 11.83 -3.24
C MET A 221 -6.23 11.83 -4.76
N TYR A 222 -7.26 11.21 -5.35
CA TYR A 222 -7.28 10.84 -6.76
C TYR A 222 -8.42 11.46 -7.56
N HIS A 223 -9.44 12.04 -6.91
CA HIS A 223 -10.69 12.58 -7.48
C HIS A 223 -11.51 11.53 -8.24
N HIS A 224 -10.98 11.01 -9.35
CA HIS A 224 -11.58 9.97 -10.15
C HIS A 224 -10.66 8.78 -10.25
N VAL A 225 -11.23 7.59 -10.05
CA VAL A 225 -10.54 6.31 -10.17
C VAL A 225 -11.39 5.43 -11.05
N THR A 226 -10.78 4.90 -12.11
CA THR A 226 -11.45 3.89 -12.94
C THR A 226 -11.36 2.52 -12.27
N PRO A 227 -12.27 1.58 -12.60
CA PRO A 227 -12.29 0.26 -11.97
C PRO A 227 -10.94 -0.48 -12.05
N GLU A 228 -10.18 -0.28 -13.12
CA GLU A 228 -8.87 -0.93 -13.32
C GLU A 228 -7.84 -0.55 -12.26
N TYR A 229 -7.86 0.70 -11.78
CA TYR A 229 -6.93 1.20 -10.75
C TYR A 229 -7.44 1.05 -9.33
N LEU A 230 -8.73 0.73 -9.14
CA LEU A 230 -9.35 0.64 -7.82
C LEU A 230 -8.65 -0.40 -6.92
N PRO A 231 -8.29 -1.62 -7.40
CA PRO A 231 -7.60 -2.61 -6.57
C PRO A 231 -6.28 -2.10 -5.98
N GLU A 232 -5.46 -1.42 -6.78
CA GLU A 232 -4.19 -0.86 -6.31
C GLU A 232 -4.39 0.25 -5.26
N ILE A 233 -5.42 1.06 -5.42
CA ILE A 233 -5.73 2.16 -4.50
C ILE A 233 -6.29 1.63 -3.19
N VAL A 234 -7.11 0.58 -3.23
CA VAL A 234 -7.58 -0.10 -2.01
C VAL A 234 -6.41 -0.77 -1.30
N ALA A 235 -5.52 -1.43 -2.03
CA ALA A 235 -4.29 -1.99 -1.44
C ALA A 235 -3.43 -0.91 -0.77
N GLU A 236 -3.29 0.28 -1.37
CA GLU A 236 -2.62 1.41 -0.73
C GLU A 236 -3.34 1.84 0.55
N PHE A 237 -4.66 1.98 0.52
CA PHE A 237 -5.46 2.35 1.68
C PHE A 237 -5.27 1.35 2.83
N VAL A 238 -5.37 0.06 2.54
CA VAL A 238 -5.16 -1.02 3.51
C VAL A 238 -3.72 -1.00 4.05
N ALA A 239 -2.72 -0.81 3.18
CA ALA A 239 -1.32 -0.71 3.62
C ALA A 239 -1.08 0.47 4.58
N ARG A 240 -1.71 1.62 4.30
CA ARG A 240 -1.63 2.81 5.18
C ARG A 240 -2.26 2.58 6.55
N PHE A 241 -3.33 1.80 6.60
CA PHE A 241 -3.97 1.43 7.85
C PHE A 241 -3.15 0.39 8.62
N THR A 242 -2.68 -0.65 7.94
CA THR A 242 -1.96 -1.77 8.55
C THR A 242 -0.54 -1.38 8.99
N TYR A 243 0.16 -0.59 8.18
CA TYR A 243 1.55 -0.20 8.40
C TYR A 243 1.75 1.33 8.45
N PRO A 244 1.08 2.07 9.36
CA PRO A 244 1.11 3.53 9.34
C PRO A 244 2.53 4.09 9.43
N ARG A 245 3.41 3.49 10.23
CA ARG A 245 4.81 3.94 10.38
C ARG A 245 5.62 3.91 9.08
N MET A 246 5.21 3.09 8.11
CA MET A 246 5.85 3.05 6.79
C MET A 246 5.68 4.38 6.04
N PHE A 247 4.61 5.11 6.33
CA PHE A 247 4.24 6.35 5.66
C PHE A 247 4.59 7.62 6.47
N ASP A 248 5.32 7.49 7.57
CA ASP A 248 5.73 8.64 8.38
C ASP A 248 6.68 9.57 7.61
N SER A 249 7.52 9.01 6.75
CA SER A 249 8.49 9.76 5.95
C SER A 249 8.93 8.99 4.69
N PRO A 250 9.55 9.68 3.72
CA PRO A 250 10.24 9.02 2.60
C PRO A 250 11.25 7.96 3.06
N ASP A 251 12.04 8.24 4.10
CA ASP A 251 13.02 7.28 4.65
C ASP A 251 12.34 6.01 5.13
N SER A 252 11.27 6.14 5.93
CA SER A 252 10.54 5.00 6.48
C SER A 252 9.98 4.10 5.38
N TYR A 253 9.42 4.72 4.32
CA TYR A 253 8.92 4.01 3.16
C TYR A 253 10.05 3.30 2.39
N LEU A 254 11.12 4.01 2.06
CA LEU A 254 12.24 3.46 1.28
C LEU A 254 12.96 2.32 2.02
N GLN A 255 13.11 2.40 3.35
CA GLN A 255 13.68 1.32 4.17
C GLN A 255 12.87 0.02 4.07
N LYS A 256 11.55 0.11 3.88
CA LYS A 256 10.67 -1.05 3.77
C LYS A 256 10.57 -1.59 2.35
N THR A 257 10.74 -0.74 1.33
CA THR A 257 10.48 -1.10 -0.07
C THR A 257 11.74 -1.34 -0.90
N ILE A 258 12.87 -0.70 -0.56
CA ILE A 258 14.09 -0.93 -1.32
C ILE A 258 14.68 -2.29 -1.00
N ARG A 259 14.84 -3.09 -2.05
CA ARG A 259 15.61 -4.34 -2.05
C ARG A 259 16.62 -4.25 -3.17
N VAL A 260 17.84 -4.72 -2.88
CA VAL A 260 18.89 -4.82 -3.91
C VAL A 260 18.79 -6.18 -4.57
N VAL A 261 18.50 -6.17 -5.85
CA VAL A 261 18.45 -7.37 -6.69
C VAL A 261 19.64 -7.39 -7.65
N PRO A 262 20.09 -8.58 -8.11
CA PRO A 262 21.09 -8.68 -9.17
C PRO A 262 20.68 -7.89 -10.40
N LEU A 263 21.66 -7.40 -11.15
CA LEU A 263 21.44 -6.75 -12.45
C LEU A 263 21.52 -7.85 -13.52
N ASP A 264 20.48 -7.92 -14.30
CA ASP A 264 20.45 -8.74 -15.52
C ASP A 264 21.29 -8.07 -16.61
#